data_802da68beaef4514a7c19b1f6982ab94
#
_entry.id   802da68beaef4514a7c19b1f6982ab94
#
_cell.length_a   1.000
_cell.length_b   1.000
_cell.length_c   1.000
_cell.angle_alpha   90.00
_cell.angle_beta   90.00
_cell.angle_gamma   90.00
#
_symmetry.space_group_name_H-M   'P 1'
#
loop_
_entity.id
_entity.type
_entity.pdbx_description
1 polymer ?
#
loop_
_entity_poly.entity_id
_entity_poly.type
_entity_poly.pdbx_seq_one_letter_code
_entity_poly.pdbx_strand_id
1 'polypeptide(L)'
;MITCFKQTYIDSLKQYYFVGGMPEAVQSFAENKDFNEVREIQKRILAAYEQDFSKHAPNEIVPRLRMLWNSIPSQLAKENKKFIYGLVREGARAKDYETAIMWLSDCGLVHKVSRVNATGIPLRAYEDLKAFKLFW
;
A
#
# COMPACT_ATOMS: atom_id res chain seq x y z
N MET A 1 -32.43 12.70 -15.49
CA MET A 1 -32.00 13.12 -14.15
C MET A 1 -31.08 12.08 -13.46
N ILE A 2 -31.43 10.79 -13.42
CA ILE A 2 -30.63 9.70 -12.78
C ILE A 2 -29.23 9.54 -13.39
N THR A 3 -29.09 9.69 -14.71
CA THR A 3 -27.81 9.49 -15.42
C THR A 3 -26.79 10.58 -15.11
N CYS A 4 -27.22 11.83 -14.94
CA CYS A 4 -26.33 12.95 -14.60
C CYS A 4 -25.80 12.83 -13.18
N PHE A 5 -26.64 12.45 -12.23
CA PHE A 5 -26.21 12.22 -10.83
C PHE A 5 -25.20 11.07 -10.73
N LYS A 6 -25.41 9.98 -11.48
CA LYS A 6 -24.48 8.84 -11.53
C LYS A 6 -23.11 9.25 -12.07
N GLN A 7 -23.07 10.08 -13.14
CA GLN A 7 -21.80 10.52 -13.70
C GLN A 7 -21.02 11.39 -12.72
N THR A 8 -21.67 12.38 -12.10
CA THR A 8 -21.06 13.25 -11.09
C THR A 8 -20.50 12.44 -9.92
N TYR A 9 -21.23 11.43 -9.45
CA TYR A 9 -20.77 10.54 -8.38
C TYR A 9 -19.52 9.76 -8.82
N ILE A 10 -19.52 9.18 -10.02
CA ILE A 10 -18.37 8.44 -10.56
C ILE A 10 -17.14 9.33 -10.67
N ASP A 11 -17.30 10.55 -11.14
CA ASP A 11 -16.19 11.50 -11.31
C ASP A 11 -15.63 11.93 -9.94
N SER A 12 -16.48 12.18 -8.96
CA SER A 12 -16.06 12.45 -7.59
C SER A 12 -15.31 11.25 -6.96
N LEU A 13 -15.78 10.03 -7.22
CA LEU A 13 -15.14 8.82 -6.75
C LEU A 13 -13.75 8.62 -7.38
N LYS A 14 -13.60 8.92 -8.68
CA LYS A 14 -12.29 8.90 -9.36
C LYS A 14 -11.34 9.94 -8.77
N GLN A 15 -11.81 11.15 -8.49
CA GLN A 15 -11.02 12.18 -7.82
C GLN A 15 -10.56 11.70 -6.45
N TYR A 16 -11.46 11.13 -5.65
CA TYR A 16 -11.13 10.56 -4.34
C TYR A 16 -10.05 9.47 -4.43
N TYR A 17 -10.16 8.55 -5.39
CA TYR A 17 -9.14 7.51 -5.57
C TYR A 17 -7.78 8.07 -6.02
N PHE A 18 -7.76 9.19 -6.74
CA PHE A 18 -6.51 9.80 -7.16
C PHE A 18 -5.87 10.63 -6.04
N VAL A 19 -6.66 11.48 -5.39
CA VAL A 19 -6.18 12.41 -4.35
C VAL A 19 -5.84 11.67 -3.05
N GLY A 20 -6.61 10.63 -2.71
CA GLY A 20 -6.44 9.88 -1.47
C GLY A 20 -6.92 10.64 -0.25
N GLY A 21 -6.40 10.25 0.94
CA GLY A 21 -6.80 10.81 2.23
C GLY A 21 -5.70 11.59 2.95
N MET A 22 -4.53 11.81 2.33
CA MET A 22 -3.46 12.60 2.96
C MET A 22 -3.84 14.07 3.04
N PRO A 23 -3.85 14.71 4.25
CA PRO A 23 -4.38 16.06 4.45
C PRO A 23 -3.80 17.10 3.49
N GLU A 24 -2.47 17.08 3.30
CA GLU A 24 -1.78 18.01 2.42
C GLU A 24 -2.22 17.86 0.94
N ALA A 25 -2.37 16.63 0.47
CA ALA A 25 -2.82 16.34 -0.88
C ALA A 25 -4.28 16.77 -1.09
N VAL A 26 -5.14 16.52 -0.09
CA VAL A 26 -6.55 16.93 -0.10
C VAL A 26 -6.69 18.45 -0.09
N GLN A 27 -5.90 19.15 0.74
CA GLN A 27 -5.90 20.60 0.80
C GLN A 27 -5.48 21.22 -0.53
N SER A 28 -4.33 20.80 -1.07
CA SER A 28 -3.83 21.30 -2.36
C SER A 28 -4.87 21.09 -3.47
N PHE A 29 -5.50 19.92 -3.53
CA PHE A 29 -6.55 19.67 -4.53
C PHE A 29 -7.81 20.51 -4.31
N ALA A 30 -8.19 20.77 -3.06
CA ALA A 30 -9.36 21.61 -2.77
C ALA A 30 -9.15 23.04 -3.24
N GLU A 31 -7.93 23.57 -3.10
CA GLU A 31 -7.56 24.93 -3.45
C GLU A 31 -7.27 25.11 -4.95
N ASN A 32 -6.46 24.23 -5.53
CA ASN A 32 -5.86 24.42 -6.87
C ASN A 32 -6.48 23.54 -7.96
N LYS A 33 -7.19 22.45 -7.62
CA LYS A 33 -7.73 21.45 -8.56
C LYS A 33 -6.70 20.86 -9.51
N ASP A 34 -5.41 20.88 -9.13
CA ASP A 34 -4.29 20.37 -9.93
C ASP A 34 -3.86 18.96 -9.46
N PHE A 35 -4.08 17.97 -10.32
CA PHE A 35 -3.66 16.61 -10.07
C PHE A 35 -2.14 16.39 -10.12
N ASN A 36 -1.41 17.23 -10.86
CA ASN A 36 0.06 17.12 -10.92
C ASN A 36 0.67 17.54 -9.59
N GLU A 37 0.18 18.64 -9.01
CA GLU A 37 0.61 19.09 -7.69
C GLU A 37 0.33 18.05 -6.62
N VAL A 38 -0.88 17.47 -6.61
CA VAL A 38 -1.24 16.35 -5.74
C VAL A 38 -0.25 15.19 -5.88
N ARG A 39 0.11 14.84 -7.12
CA ARG A 39 1.05 13.74 -7.38
C ARG A 39 2.45 14.02 -6.82
N GLU A 40 2.93 15.24 -6.93
CA GLU A 40 4.23 15.64 -6.34
C GLU A 40 4.20 15.61 -4.81
N ILE A 41 3.11 16.05 -4.19
CA ILE A 41 2.91 15.93 -2.74
C ILE A 41 2.94 14.45 -2.32
N GLN A 42 2.19 13.59 -3.00
CA GLN A 42 2.18 12.15 -2.70
C GLN A 42 3.56 11.51 -2.82
N LYS A 43 4.32 11.83 -3.87
CA LYS A 43 5.70 11.33 -4.05
C LYS A 43 6.62 11.79 -2.91
N ARG A 44 6.51 13.06 -2.51
CA ARG A 44 7.29 13.62 -1.39
C ARG A 44 6.98 12.90 -0.08
N ILE A 45 5.71 12.64 0.22
CA ILE A 45 5.28 11.90 1.41
C ILE A 45 5.86 10.48 1.40
N LEU A 46 5.75 9.76 0.28
CA LEU A 46 6.30 8.40 0.16
C LEU A 46 7.83 8.38 0.32
N ALA A 47 8.52 9.36 -0.25
CA ALA A 47 9.97 9.49 -0.11
C ALA A 47 10.39 9.82 1.34
N ALA A 48 9.60 10.62 2.06
CA ALA A 48 9.84 10.91 3.48
C ALA A 48 9.71 9.64 4.34
N TYR A 49 8.69 8.81 4.12
CA TYR A 49 8.58 7.53 4.80
C TYR A 49 9.77 6.60 4.52
N GLU A 50 10.25 6.54 3.29
CA GLU A 50 11.41 5.72 2.93
C GLU A 50 12.70 6.20 3.63
N GLN A 51 12.87 7.51 3.80
CA GLN A 51 14.00 8.07 4.55
C GLN A 51 13.91 7.75 6.04
N ASP A 52 12.71 7.74 6.60
CA ASP A 52 12.49 7.44 8.02
C ASP A 52 12.83 5.99 8.39
N PHE A 53 12.82 5.06 7.43
CA PHE A 53 13.27 3.68 7.69
C PHE A 53 14.71 3.65 8.26
N SER A 54 15.59 4.49 7.75
CA SER A 54 16.99 4.55 8.22
C SER A 54 17.13 5.14 9.62
N LYS A 55 16.14 5.90 10.10
CA LYS A 55 16.18 6.52 11.41
C LYS A 55 15.58 5.63 12.51
N HIS A 56 14.56 4.85 12.15
CA HIS A 56 13.72 4.16 13.14
C HIS A 56 13.80 2.64 13.09
N ALA A 57 14.22 2.06 11.97
CA ALA A 57 14.36 0.62 11.85
C ALA A 57 15.78 0.14 12.20
N PRO A 58 15.93 -1.11 12.69
CA PRO A 58 17.24 -1.74 12.81
C PRO A 58 17.99 -1.73 11.47
N ASN A 59 19.26 -1.31 11.48
CA ASN A 59 20.07 -1.15 10.26
C ASN A 59 20.11 -2.39 9.37
N GLU A 60 20.06 -3.57 9.98
CA GLU A 60 20.11 -4.86 9.29
C GLU A 60 18.91 -5.11 8.35
N ILE A 61 17.73 -4.55 8.69
CA ILE A 61 16.50 -4.77 7.92
C ILE A 61 16.19 -3.63 6.95
N VAL A 62 16.84 -2.45 7.08
CA VAL A 62 16.58 -1.29 6.23
C VAL A 62 16.64 -1.59 4.73
N PRO A 63 17.65 -2.31 4.21
CA PRO A 63 17.68 -2.66 2.79
C PRO A 63 16.47 -3.49 2.35
N ARG A 64 16.01 -4.42 3.21
CA ARG A 64 14.84 -5.26 2.93
C ARG A 64 13.54 -4.47 2.99
N LEU A 65 13.44 -3.52 3.93
CA LEU A 65 12.31 -2.59 4.02
C LEU A 65 12.15 -1.80 2.73
N ARG A 66 13.23 -1.20 2.22
CA ARG A 66 13.23 -0.44 0.96
C ARG A 66 12.84 -1.29 -0.24
N MET A 67 13.43 -2.48 -0.37
CA MET A 67 13.07 -3.41 -1.45
C MET A 67 11.59 -3.78 -1.41
N LEU A 68 11.08 -4.11 -0.23
CA LEU A 68 9.69 -4.47 -0.01
C LEU A 68 8.76 -3.30 -0.34
N TRP A 69 9.03 -2.12 0.22
CA TRP A 69 8.28 -0.89 0.01
C TRP A 69 8.15 -0.55 -1.47
N ASN A 70 9.27 -0.54 -2.19
CA ASN A 70 9.31 -0.22 -3.61
C ASN A 70 8.67 -1.29 -4.50
N SER A 71 8.47 -2.51 -3.99
CA SER A 71 7.78 -3.57 -4.73
C SER A 71 6.26 -3.48 -4.67
N ILE A 72 5.68 -2.80 -3.68
CA ILE A 72 4.22 -2.78 -3.44
C ILE A 72 3.42 -2.32 -4.67
N PRO A 73 3.77 -1.22 -5.37
CA PRO A 73 3.02 -0.80 -6.55
C PRO A 73 2.95 -1.88 -7.64
N SER A 74 4.08 -2.54 -7.92
CA SER A 74 4.12 -3.61 -8.92
C SER A 74 3.38 -4.87 -8.48
N GLN A 75 3.30 -5.15 -7.17
CA GLN A 75 2.46 -6.22 -6.61
C GLN A 75 0.97 -5.92 -6.81
N LEU A 76 0.56 -4.67 -6.52
CA LEU A 76 -0.83 -4.24 -6.63
C LEU A 76 -1.30 -4.05 -8.08
N ALA A 77 -0.40 -3.79 -9.02
CA ALA A 77 -0.70 -3.69 -10.44
C ALA A 77 -1.11 -5.02 -11.07
N LYS A 78 -0.81 -6.16 -10.42
CA LYS A 78 -1.20 -7.47 -10.93
C LYS A 78 -2.68 -7.75 -10.70
N GLU A 79 -3.28 -8.53 -11.60
CA GLU A 79 -4.71 -8.86 -11.58
C GLU A 79 -5.17 -9.46 -10.24
N ASN A 80 -4.47 -10.47 -9.73
CA ASN A 80 -4.82 -11.12 -8.47
C ASN A 80 -4.28 -10.43 -7.23
N LYS A 81 -3.35 -9.46 -7.38
CA LYS A 81 -2.72 -8.67 -6.29
C LYS A 81 -2.11 -9.52 -5.16
N LYS A 82 -1.90 -10.82 -5.36
CA LYS A 82 -1.23 -11.69 -4.40
C LYS A 82 0.22 -11.28 -4.26
N PHE A 83 0.73 -11.18 -3.04
CA PHE A 83 2.13 -10.88 -2.78
C PHE A 83 3.05 -12.01 -3.28
N ILE A 84 4.07 -11.66 -4.04
CA ILE A 84 5.04 -12.58 -4.64
C ILE A 84 6.45 -12.13 -4.26
N TYR A 85 7.14 -12.91 -3.45
CA TYR A 85 8.50 -12.58 -2.98
C TYR A 85 9.50 -12.42 -4.14
N GLY A 86 9.39 -13.21 -5.18
CA GLY A 86 10.24 -13.10 -6.38
C GLY A 86 10.15 -11.75 -7.11
N LEU A 87 9.10 -10.95 -6.88
CA LEU A 87 9.00 -9.59 -7.42
C LEU A 87 9.76 -8.56 -6.57
N VAL A 88 10.05 -8.86 -5.31
CA VAL A 88 10.90 -8.03 -4.48
C VAL A 88 12.35 -8.17 -4.92
N ARG A 89 12.77 -9.42 -5.12
CA ARG A 89 14.09 -9.80 -5.62
C ARG A 89 14.03 -11.23 -6.15
N GLU A 90 14.74 -11.52 -7.23
CA GLU A 90 14.91 -12.87 -7.73
C GLU A 90 15.48 -13.79 -6.63
N GLY A 91 14.88 -14.97 -6.46
CA GLY A 91 15.27 -15.93 -5.42
C GLY A 91 14.87 -15.56 -3.98
N ALA A 92 14.11 -14.46 -3.77
CA ALA A 92 13.66 -14.06 -2.44
C ALA A 92 12.73 -15.11 -1.81
N ARG A 93 12.95 -15.38 -0.52
CA ARG A 93 12.16 -16.31 0.29
C ARG A 93 11.40 -15.57 1.37
N ALA A 94 10.27 -16.14 1.81
CA ALA A 94 9.43 -15.58 2.86
C ALA A 94 10.24 -15.19 4.12
N LYS A 95 11.06 -16.11 4.63
CA LYS A 95 11.88 -15.91 5.83
C LYS A 95 12.81 -14.69 5.79
N ASP A 96 13.19 -14.25 4.57
CA ASP A 96 14.12 -13.13 4.42
C ASP A 96 13.43 -11.77 4.61
N TYR A 97 12.09 -11.74 4.50
CA TYR A 97 11.28 -10.52 4.52
C TYR A 97 10.22 -10.48 5.63
N GLU A 98 10.04 -11.56 6.40
CA GLU A 98 9.02 -11.60 7.46
C GLU A 98 9.19 -10.48 8.49
N THR A 99 10.41 -10.25 8.97
CA THR A 99 10.71 -9.17 9.93
C THR A 99 10.43 -7.80 9.33
N ALA A 100 10.75 -7.59 8.04
CA ALA A 100 10.48 -6.33 7.35
C ALA A 100 8.97 -6.09 7.16
N ILE A 101 8.21 -7.13 6.79
CA ILE A 101 6.75 -7.04 6.67
C ILE A 101 6.12 -6.74 8.03
N MET A 102 6.56 -7.43 9.09
CA MET A 102 6.07 -7.22 10.44
C MET A 102 6.36 -5.79 10.91
N TRP A 103 7.58 -5.29 10.73
CA TRP A 103 7.95 -3.94 11.10
C TRP A 103 7.09 -2.88 10.40
N LEU A 104 6.89 -2.98 9.07
CA LEU A 104 6.02 -2.07 8.31
C LEU A 104 4.55 -2.13 8.77
N SER A 105 4.08 -3.32 9.15
CA SER A 105 2.72 -3.50 9.63
C SER A 105 2.54 -2.93 11.04
N ASP A 106 3.52 -3.11 11.94
CA ASP A 106 3.50 -2.59 13.31
C ASP A 106 3.57 -1.06 13.33
N CYS A 107 4.30 -0.46 12.38
CA CYS A 107 4.31 0.99 12.18
C CYS A 107 3.04 1.53 11.51
N GLY A 108 2.10 0.68 11.10
CA GLY A 108 0.87 1.08 10.41
C GLY A 108 1.08 1.58 8.97
N LEU A 109 2.29 1.40 8.40
CA LEU A 109 2.62 1.85 7.05
C LEU A 109 2.10 0.89 5.97
N VAL A 110 1.85 -0.38 6.35
CA VAL A 110 1.38 -1.42 5.44
C VAL A 110 0.30 -2.24 6.11
N HIS A 111 -0.76 -2.51 5.37
CA HIS A 111 -1.81 -3.44 5.78
C HIS A 111 -1.63 -4.79 5.09
N LYS A 112 -1.41 -5.84 5.89
CA LYS A 112 -1.38 -7.22 5.41
C LYS A 112 -2.77 -7.83 5.46
N VAL A 113 -3.32 -8.22 4.31
CA VAL A 113 -4.62 -8.87 4.18
C VAL A 113 -4.42 -10.31 3.73
N SER A 114 -4.67 -11.25 4.62
CA SER A 114 -4.50 -12.69 4.34
C SER A 114 -5.74 -13.29 3.69
N ARG A 115 -5.53 -14.32 2.88
CA ARG A 115 -6.61 -15.15 2.38
C ARG A 115 -7.12 -16.08 3.50
N VAL A 116 -8.42 -16.36 3.51
CA VAL A 116 -9.00 -17.43 4.33
C VAL A 116 -9.42 -18.59 3.43
N ASN A 117 -9.28 -19.81 3.93
CA ASN A 117 -9.62 -21.03 3.20
C ASN A 117 -11.06 -21.53 3.48
N ALA A 118 -11.71 -20.99 4.52
CA ALA A 118 -13.10 -21.29 4.88
C ALA A 118 -13.74 -20.07 5.56
N THR A 119 -15.07 -20.08 5.63
CA THR A 119 -15.88 -18.96 6.17
C THR A 119 -16.32 -19.19 7.63
N GLY A 120 -15.58 -19.98 8.40
CA GLY A 120 -15.86 -20.21 9.83
C GLY A 120 -15.47 -19.02 10.72
N ILE A 121 -16.05 -18.96 11.92
CA ILE A 121 -15.72 -17.95 12.93
C ILE A 121 -14.91 -18.62 14.05
N PRO A 122 -13.77 -18.03 14.47
CA PRO A 122 -13.15 -16.79 13.99
C PRO A 122 -12.41 -16.98 12.65
N LEU A 123 -12.53 -16.02 11.74
CA LEU A 123 -11.89 -16.07 10.40
C LEU A 123 -10.37 -16.32 10.47
N ARG A 124 -9.73 -15.83 11.52
CA ARG A 124 -8.28 -16.00 11.74
C ARG A 124 -7.85 -17.47 11.86
N ALA A 125 -8.75 -18.36 12.29
CA ALA A 125 -8.48 -19.81 12.38
C ALA A 125 -8.32 -20.46 11.00
N TYR A 126 -8.81 -19.81 9.95
CA TYR A 126 -8.79 -20.29 8.56
C TYR A 126 -7.81 -19.50 7.68
N GLU A 127 -6.93 -18.73 8.29
CA GLU A 127 -5.95 -17.89 7.58
C GLU A 127 -4.92 -18.74 6.82
N ASP A 128 -4.74 -18.41 5.54
CA ASP A 128 -3.67 -18.96 4.72
C ASP A 128 -2.44 -18.04 4.80
N LEU A 129 -1.49 -18.41 5.63
CA LEU A 129 -0.25 -17.64 5.83
C LEU A 129 0.61 -17.49 4.57
N LYS A 130 0.37 -18.34 3.53
CA LYS A 130 1.12 -18.31 2.27
C LYS A 130 0.48 -17.44 1.19
N ALA A 131 -0.72 -16.92 1.45
CA ALA A 131 -1.47 -16.14 0.46
C ALA A 131 -2.04 -14.87 1.09
N PHE A 132 -1.37 -13.75 0.85
CA PHE A 132 -1.76 -12.44 1.35
C PHE A 132 -1.53 -11.34 0.31
N LYS A 133 -2.07 -10.16 0.57
CA LYS A 133 -1.84 -8.92 -0.16
C LYS A 133 -1.25 -7.89 0.80
N LEU A 134 -0.45 -6.96 0.28
CA LEU A 134 0.03 -5.80 1.01
C LEU A 134 -0.55 -4.53 0.39
N PHE A 135 -1.03 -3.62 1.22
CA PHE A 135 -1.53 -2.31 0.84
C PHE A 135 -0.83 -1.26 1.71
N TRP A 136 -0.65 -0.05 1.17
CA TRP A 136 -0.33 1.14 1.94
C TRP A 136 -1.57 1.70 2.62
#